data_a94b5cd6bf499f32f94246346349d933
#
_entry.id   a94b5cd6bf499f32f94246346349d933
#
_cell.length_a   1.000
_cell.length_b   1.000
_cell.length_c   1.000
_cell.angle_alpha   90.00
_cell.angle_beta   90.00
_cell.angle_gamma   90.00
#
_symmetry.space_group_name_H-M   'P 1'
#
loop_
_entity.id
_entity.type
_entity.pdbx_description
1 polymer ?
#
loop_
_entity_poly.entity_id
_entity_poly.type
_entity_poly.pdbx_seq_one_letter_code
_entity_poly.pdbx_strand_id
1 'polypeptide(L)'
;MVYLSLGSNIGDRQLFLQLAIGLITYRIGEVKQVSSIVETPAWGFEGDAFYNACLSLETALSPQKVLEELLTIEKILGRERKTTKEYQARNIDLDILLFGEEIIHSHNLSIPHPRMEKRNFVLAPLAEIAPDTLHPILNKSLEQLYLETEDTALINPIKDNLFIPKRKKFIAIEGNIGAGKTTFTHQLHSALGGTLLLENFYDNPFLADFYQDPEAFALKVETAFLEERVQQLSSFFKFKNNFPVLADFSLEKSLLFAQQNLSSADFTAYKKEYIEASANLPQPDLVLFLAQSIPQLQKNIQKRGRDFEQGISHHYLQKIETGYAQWQKNSALNICELNTVGVDFVQESKAFYTLLATFFRT
;
A
#
# COMPACT_ATOMS: atom_id res chain seq x y z
N MET A 1 -17.15 -16.78 4.86
CA MET A 1 -16.04 -16.85 3.90
C MET A 1 -16.50 -16.27 2.57
N VAL A 2 -15.68 -15.47 1.90
CA VAL A 2 -15.93 -14.91 0.56
C VAL A 2 -14.90 -15.50 -0.39
N TYR A 3 -15.32 -15.83 -1.61
CA TYR A 3 -14.44 -16.34 -2.67
C TYR A 3 -14.45 -15.39 -3.86
N LEU A 4 -13.27 -15.00 -4.32
CA LEU A 4 -13.08 -14.09 -5.44
C LEU A 4 -12.29 -14.76 -6.55
N SER A 5 -12.61 -14.40 -7.80
CA SER A 5 -11.79 -14.68 -8.97
C SER A 5 -10.99 -13.45 -9.37
N LEU A 6 -9.75 -13.65 -9.77
CA LEU A 6 -8.83 -12.63 -10.27
C LEU A 6 -8.36 -13.04 -11.66
N GLY A 7 -8.42 -12.13 -12.63
CA GLY A 7 -7.97 -12.39 -14.01
C GLY A 7 -7.20 -11.19 -14.57
N SER A 8 -6.10 -11.45 -15.31
CA SER A 8 -5.30 -10.42 -15.97
C SER A 8 -4.76 -10.93 -17.32
N ASN A 9 -4.85 -10.11 -18.39
CA ASN A 9 -4.32 -10.47 -19.69
C ASN A 9 -3.54 -9.37 -20.41
N ILE A 10 -3.22 -8.26 -19.72
CA ILE A 10 -2.39 -7.17 -20.27
C ILE A 10 -1.21 -6.89 -19.35
N GLY A 11 -0.07 -6.57 -19.95
CA GLY A 11 1.12 -6.11 -19.24
C GLY A 11 1.74 -7.20 -18.36
N ASP A 12 2.21 -6.81 -17.17
CA ASP A 12 2.74 -7.75 -16.19
C ASP A 12 1.57 -8.37 -15.40
N ARG A 13 0.99 -9.43 -15.99
CA ARG A 13 -0.20 -10.12 -15.48
C ARG A 13 -0.03 -10.60 -14.03
N GLN A 14 1.14 -11.13 -13.69
CA GLN A 14 1.43 -11.61 -12.34
C GLN A 14 1.53 -10.47 -11.34
N LEU A 15 2.18 -9.37 -11.71
CA LEU A 15 2.24 -8.17 -10.89
C LEU A 15 0.83 -7.64 -10.58
N PHE A 16 -0.06 -7.58 -11.57
CA PHE A 16 -1.43 -7.13 -11.35
C PHE A 16 -2.23 -8.04 -10.42
N LEU A 17 -2.09 -9.37 -10.54
CA LEU A 17 -2.71 -10.30 -9.58
C LEU A 17 -2.15 -10.08 -8.17
N GLN A 18 -0.84 -9.94 -8.02
CA GLN A 18 -0.22 -9.70 -6.71
C GLN A 18 -0.63 -8.37 -6.08
N LEU A 19 -0.69 -7.30 -6.87
CA LEU A 19 -1.17 -5.99 -6.42
C LEU A 19 -2.63 -6.05 -5.97
N ALA A 20 -3.48 -6.75 -6.73
CA ALA A 20 -4.89 -6.93 -6.37
C ALA A 20 -5.05 -7.65 -5.02
N ILE A 21 -4.29 -8.73 -4.77
CA ILE A 21 -4.29 -9.44 -3.48
C ILE A 21 -3.89 -8.49 -2.34
N GLY A 22 -2.84 -7.70 -2.55
CA GLY A 22 -2.40 -6.72 -1.56
C GLY A 22 -3.48 -5.67 -1.25
N LEU A 23 -4.08 -5.09 -2.26
CA LEU A 23 -5.14 -4.11 -2.11
C LEU A 23 -6.39 -4.71 -1.44
N ILE A 24 -6.79 -5.93 -1.81
CA ILE A 24 -7.89 -6.66 -1.18
C ILE A 24 -7.60 -6.86 0.32
N THR A 25 -6.37 -7.26 0.66
CA THR A 25 -5.94 -7.44 2.06
C THR A 25 -6.12 -6.17 2.89
N TYR A 26 -5.84 -5.00 2.32
CA TYR A 26 -5.95 -3.72 3.05
C TYR A 26 -7.36 -3.13 3.05
N ARG A 27 -8.08 -3.21 1.91
CA ARG A 27 -9.36 -2.52 1.72
C ARG A 27 -10.58 -3.34 2.08
N ILE A 28 -10.52 -4.67 1.90
CA ILE A 28 -11.71 -5.53 2.01
C ILE A 28 -11.67 -6.40 3.25
N GLY A 29 -10.59 -7.16 3.45
CA GLY A 29 -10.54 -8.08 4.58
C GLY A 29 -9.31 -8.96 4.59
N GLU A 30 -9.30 -9.94 5.49
CA GLU A 30 -8.17 -10.85 5.68
C GLU A 30 -8.22 -11.96 4.64
N VAL A 31 -7.28 -11.94 3.68
CA VAL A 31 -7.09 -13.03 2.72
C VAL A 31 -6.55 -14.26 3.46
N LYS A 32 -7.21 -15.41 3.31
CA LYS A 32 -6.86 -16.66 3.99
C LYS A 32 -6.08 -17.60 3.09
N GLN A 33 -6.48 -17.74 1.84
CA GLN A 33 -5.83 -18.61 0.85
C GLN A 33 -5.82 -17.94 -0.52
N VAL A 34 -4.81 -18.29 -1.30
CA VAL A 34 -4.69 -17.91 -2.71
C VAL A 34 -4.28 -19.16 -3.48
N SER A 35 -4.93 -19.43 -4.61
CA SER A 35 -4.60 -20.55 -5.48
C SER A 35 -3.31 -20.33 -6.25
N SER A 36 -2.84 -21.37 -6.88
CA SER A 36 -1.87 -21.30 -7.98
C SER A 36 -2.42 -20.44 -9.13
N ILE A 37 -1.50 -19.86 -9.93
CA ILE A 37 -1.87 -19.16 -11.17
C ILE A 37 -2.11 -20.21 -12.26
N VAL A 38 -3.19 -20.04 -13.01
CA VAL A 38 -3.45 -20.80 -14.23
C VAL A 38 -3.49 -19.89 -15.44
N GLU A 39 -2.82 -20.29 -16.53
CA GLU A 39 -2.91 -19.60 -17.81
C GLU A 39 -3.96 -20.27 -18.70
N THR A 40 -4.86 -19.47 -19.25
CA THR A 40 -5.93 -19.95 -20.14
C THR A 40 -6.09 -19.02 -21.34
N PRO A 41 -6.56 -19.54 -22.49
CA PRO A 41 -6.93 -18.69 -23.61
C PRO A 41 -7.99 -17.64 -23.22
N ALA A 42 -8.06 -16.54 -23.96
CA ALA A 42 -9.14 -15.56 -23.78
C ALA A 42 -10.51 -16.23 -24.05
N TRP A 43 -11.45 -16.02 -23.14
CA TRP A 43 -12.78 -16.60 -23.24
C TRP A 43 -13.77 -15.64 -23.91
N GLY A 44 -14.32 -16.06 -25.08
CA GLY A 44 -15.37 -15.32 -25.79
C GLY A 44 -14.89 -14.13 -26.64
N PHE A 45 -13.60 -13.95 -26.84
CA PHE A 45 -13.00 -12.96 -27.75
C PHE A 45 -11.58 -13.35 -28.15
N GLU A 46 -11.05 -12.78 -29.23
CA GLU A 46 -9.65 -12.92 -29.61
C GLU A 46 -8.78 -11.97 -28.80
N GLY A 47 -7.79 -12.50 -28.08
CA GLY A 47 -6.90 -11.70 -27.23
C GLY A 47 -5.81 -12.55 -26.57
N ASP A 48 -4.91 -11.88 -25.84
CA ASP A 48 -3.85 -12.55 -25.10
C ASP A 48 -4.41 -13.45 -24.01
N ALA A 49 -3.67 -14.53 -23.72
CA ALA A 49 -4.01 -15.48 -22.66
C ALA A 49 -4.10 -14.79 -21.28
N PHE A 50 -5.04 -15.23 -20.48
CA PHE A 50 -5.23 -14.76 -19.12
C PHE A 50 -4.37 -15.53 -18.11
N TYR A 51 -3.88 -14.84 -17.10
CA TYR A 51 -3.54 -15.41 -15.81
C TYR A 51 -4.75 -15.28 -14.90
N ASN A 52 -5.20 -16.43 -14.37
CA ASN A 52 -6.34 -16.51 -13.47
C ASN A 52 -5.90 -17.11 -12.14
N ALA A 53 -6.49 -16.64 -11.06
CA ALA A 53 -6.34 -17.19 -9.72
C ALA A 53 -7.63 -16.97 -8.92
N CYS A 54 -7.81 -17.74 -7.86
CA CYS A 54 -8.87 -17.54 -6.88
C CYS A 54 -8.28 -17.27 -5.50
N LEU A 55 -9.03 -16.54 -4.68
CA LEU A 55 -8.70 -16.38 -3.27
C LEU A 55 -9.93 -16.52 -2.38
N SER A 56 -9.68 -16.87 -1.12
CA SER A 56 -10.67 -16.82 -0.04
C SER A 56 -10.31 -15.73 0.95
N LEU A 57 -11.32 -15.03 1.49
CA LEU A 57 -11.12 -13.98 2.49
C LEU A 57 -12.25 -13.94 3.53
N GLU A 58 -11.92 -13.39 4.69
CA GLU A 58 -12.90 -13.00 5.71
C GLU A 58 -13.04 -11.49 5.73
N THR A 59 -14.28 -11.01 5.78
CA THR A 59 -14.59 -9.57 5.82
C THR A 59 -15.82 -9.29 6.67
N ALA A 60 -15.86 -8.09 7.26
CA ALA A 60 -17.04 -7.53 7.90
C ALA A 60 -17.89 -6.67 6.96
N LEU A 61 -17.45 -6.48 5.71
CA LEU A 61 -18.16 -5.68 4.71
C LEU A 61 -19.34 -6.47 4.15
N SER A 62 -20.42 -5.78 3.80
CA SER A 62 -21.53 -6.36 3.05
C SER A 62 -21.11 -6.73 1.61
N PRO A 63 -21.82 -7.65 0.94
CA PRO A 63 -21.53 -8.01 -0.46
C PRO A 63 -21.47 -6.81 -1.41
N GLN A 64 -22.40 -5.87 -1.24
CA GLN A 64 -22.43 -4.64 -2.03
C GLN A 64 -21.18 -3.78 -1.80
N LYS A 65 -20.73 -3.67 -0.54
CA LYS A 65 -19.52 -2.89 -0.20
C LYS A 65 -18.27 -3.57 -0.72
N VAL A 66 -18.20 -4.90 -0.69
CA VAL A 66 -17.10 -5.66 -1.31
C VAL A 66 -17.04 -5.37 -2.81
N LEU A 67 -18.15 -5.38 -3.52
CA LEU A 67 -18.21 -5.04 -4.94
C LEU A 67 -17.66 -3.62 -5.20
N GLU A 68 -18.07 -2.62 -4.41
CA GLU A 68 -17.59 -1.24 -4.54
C GLU A 68 -16.07 -1.14 -4.37
N GLU A 69 -15.51 -1.86 -3.39
CA GLU A 69 -14.06 -1.88 -3.15
C GLU A 69 -13.33 -2.62 -4.28
N LEU A 70 -13.86 -3.73 -4.82
CA LEU A 70 -13.27 -4.42 -5.98
C LEU A 70 -13.23 -3.50 -7.20
N LEU A 71 -14.30 -2.76 -7.49
CA LEU A 71 -14.34 -1.77 -8.57
C LEU A 71 -13.32 -0.64 -8.36
N THR A 72 -13.13 -0.24 -7.12
CA THR A 72 -12.12 0.76 -6.74
C THR A 72 -10.70 0.23 -6.98
N ILE A 73 -10.43 -1.02 -6.60
CA ILE A 73 -9.15 -1.70 -6.84
C ILE A 73 -8.85 -1.80 -8.35
N GLU A 74 -9.83 -2.20 -9.15
CA GLU A 74 -9.70 -2.25 -10.60
C GLU A 74 -9.32 -0.88 -11.20
N LYS A 75 -9.97 0.19 -10.71
CA LYS A 75 -9.65 1.57 -11.12
C LYS A 75 -8.23 1.98 -10.70
N ILE A 76 -7.81 1.68 -9.47
CA ILE A 76 -6.45 1.94 -8.97
C ILE A 76 -5.41 1.25 -9.88
N LEU A 77 -5.69 0.03 -10.34
CA LEU A 77 -4.83 -0.77 -11.22
C LEU A 77 -5.01 -0.44 -12.72
N GLY A 78 -5.64 0.69 -13.02
CA GLY A 78 -5.70 1.25 -14.37
C GLY A 78 -6.75 0.62 -15.29
N ARG A 79 -7.76 -0.07 -14.74
CA ARG A 79 -8.88 -0.56 -15.54
C ARG A 79 -9.84 0.58 -15.85
N GLU A 80 -9.97 0.93 -17.12
CA GLU A 80 -11.01 1.83 -17.63
C GLU A 80 -12.20 1.02 -18.17
N ARG A 81 -13.38 1.21 -17.57
CA ARG A 81 -14.61 0.59 -18.07
C ARG A 81 -15.18 1.45 -19.21
N LYS A 82 -15.14 0.91 -20.43
CA LYS A 82 -15.85 1.53 -21.57
C LYS A 82 -17.32 1.10 -21.56
N THR A 83 -18.18 1.92 -22.12
CA THR A 83 -19.64 1.69 -22.22
C THR A 83 -20.04 0.58 -23.20
N THR A 84 -19.08 -0.04 -23.91
CA THR A 84 -19.33 -1.13 -24.86
C THR A 84 -19.50 -2.46 -24.12
N LYS A 85 -20.45 -3.30 -24.57
CA LYS A 85 -20.74 -4.63 -24.02
C LYS A 85 -19.72 -5.71 -24.42
N GLU A 86 -18.69 -5.35 -25.17
CA GLU A 86 -17.69 -6.29 -25.68
C GLU A 86 -16.64 -6.64 -24.61
N TYR A 87 -16.25 -7.90 -24.56
CA TYR A 87 -15.10 -8.33 -23.75
C TYR A 87 -13.83 -7.69 -24.29
N GLN A 88 -13.04 -7.09 -23.43
CA GLN A 88 -11.80 -6.41 -23.77
C GLN A 88 -10.66 -6.92 -22.91
N ALA A 89 -9.45 -6.82 -23.45
CA ALA A 89 -8.24 -7.04 -22.69
C ALA A 89 -8.14 -6.04 -21.52
N ARG A 90 -7.65 -6.49 -20.34
CA ARG A 90 -7.67 -5.72 -19.09
C ARG A 90 -6.50 -6.07 -18.17
N ASN A 91 -6.01 -5.05 -17.47
CA ASN A 91 -4.95 -5.22 -16.46
C ASN A 91 -5.39 -6.17 -15.35
N ILE A 92 -6.63 -6.03 -14.89
CA ILE A 92 -7.21 -6.85 -13.82
C ILE A 92 -8.73 -6.93 -13.95
N ASP A 93 -9.30 -8.06 -13.59
CA ASP A 93 -10.72 -8.35 -13.46
C ASP A 93 -10.96 -9.03 -12.12
N LEU A 94 -11.91 -8.54 -11.34
CA LEU A 94 -12.19 -9.03 -10.00
C LEU A 94 -13.68 -9.33 -9.86
N ASP A 95 -14.03 -10.62 -9.69
CA ASP A 95 -15.40 -11.08 -9.55
C ASP A 95 -15.64 -11.72 -8.17
N ILE A 96 -16.81 -11.46 -7.56
CA ILE A 96 -17.29 -12.17 -6.39
C ILE A 96 -17.91 -13.49 -6.87
N LEU A 97 -17.36 -14.62 -6.45
CA LEU A 97 -17.87 -15.94 -6.80
C LEU A 97 -18.95 -16.42 -5.83
N LEU A 98 -18.60 -16.45 -4.54
CA LEU A 98 -19.46 -16.87 -3.44
C LEU A 98 -19.29 -15.92 -2.25
N PHE A 99 -20.36 -15.77 -1.45
CA PHE A 99 -20.35 -14.99 -0.21
C PHE A 99 -21.09 -15.76 0.89
N GLY A 100 -20.38 -16.66 1.57
CA GLY A 100 -21.00 -17.64 2.45
C GLY A 100 -22.07 -18.44 1.70
N GLU A 101 -23.28 -18.53 2.27
CA GLU A 101 -24.44 -19.18 1.68
C GLU A 101 -25.41 -18.18 1.03
N GLU A 102 -25.01 -16.91 0.89
CA GLU A 102 -25.90 -15.86 0.39
C GLU A 102 -26.27 -16.06 -1.09
N ILE A 103 -27.54 -15.82 -1.40
CA ILE A 103 -28.07 -15.80 -2.75
C ILE A 103 -28.63 -14.40 -3.02
N ILE A 104 -27.99 -13.67 -3.92
CA ILE A 104 -28.31 -12.28 -4.25
C ILE A 104 -28.57 -12.16 -5.75
N HIS A 105 -29.71 -11.56 -6.10
CA HIS A 105 -30.07 -11.20 -7.46
C HIS A 105 -30.47 -9.73 -7.50
N SER A 106 -29.55 -8.86 -7.87
CA SER A 106 -29.82 -7.44 -8.03
C SER A 106 -29.34 -6.95 -9.41
N HIS A 107 -29.63 -5.71 -9.74
CA HIS A 107 -29.20 -5.12 -11.01
C HIS A 107 -27.68 -5.15 -11.20
N ASN A 108 -26.93 -4.98 -10.12
CA ASN A 108 -25.46 -4.82 -10.18
C ASN A 108 -24.69 -5.99 -9.57
N LEU A 109 -25.34 -6.91 -8.86
CA LEU A 109 -24.66 -7.98 -8.14
C LEU A 109 -25.51 -9.25 -8.16
N SER A 110 -24.89 -10.33 -8.61
CA SER A 110 -25.46 -11.69 -8.52
C SER A 110 -24.46 -12.60 -7.79
N ILE A 111 -24.91 -13.24 -6.71
CA ILE A 111 -24.17 -14.21 -5.92
C ILE A 111 -25.06 -15.44 -5.73
N PRO A 112 -24.60 -16.65 -6.02
CA PRO A 112 -23.31 -17.02 -6.67
C PRO A 112 -23.14 -16.35 -8.03
N HIS A 113 -21.88 -16.22 -8.48
CA HIS A 113 -21.60 -15.67 -9.81
C HIS A 113 -22.27 -16.51 -10.90
N PRO A 114 -23.10 -15.91 -11.78
CA PRO A 114 -24.07 -16.64 -12.62
C PRO A 114 -23.48 -17.52 -13.72
N ARG A 115 -22.17 -17.62 -13.84
CA ARG A 115 -21.48 -18.42 -14.85
C ARG A 115 -20.25 -19.15 -14.31
N MET A 116 -20.06 -19.17 -12.97
CA MET A 116 -18.86 -19.78 -12.39
C MET A 116 -18.79 -21.28 -12.69
N GLU A 117 -19.94 -21.97 -12.68
CA GLU A 117 -20.04 -23.41 -12.91
C GLU A 117 -19.72 -23.83 -14.36
N LYS A 118 -19.63 -22.89 -15.29
CA LYS A 118 -19.35 -23.10 -16.71
C LYS A 118 -17.95 -22.64 -17.13
N ARG A 119 -17.09 -22.33 -16.15
CA ARG A 119 -15.78 -21.71 -16.42
C ARG A 119 -14.67 -22.48 -15.72
N ASN A 120 -13.94 -23.29 -16.51
CA ASN A 120 -12.86 -24.09 -15.99
C ASN A 120 -11.74 -23.25 -15.38
N PHE A 121 -11.46 -22.06 -15.95
CA PHE A 121 -10.48 -21.12 -15.43
C PHE A 121 -10.85 -20.50 -14.06
N VAL A 122 -12.11 -20.63 -13.63
CA VAL A 122 -12.61 -20.27 -12.30
C VAL A 122 -12.63 -21.50 -11.40
N LEU A 123 -13.19 -22.62 -11.89
CA LEU A 123 -13.41 -23.81 -11.06
C LEU A 123 -12.12 -24.49 -10.66
N ALA A 124 -11.13 -24.59 -11.55
CA ALA A 124 -9.86 -25.24 -11.23
C ALA A 124 -9.11 -24.57 -10.08
N PRO A 125 -8.80 -23.25 -10.13
CA PRO A 125 -8.14 -22.59 -9.01
C PRO A 125 -9.03 -22.46 -7.76
N LEU A 126 -10.37 -22.44 -7.91
CA LEU A 126 -11.29 -22.38 -6.78
C LEU A 126 -11.36 -23.73 -6.04
N ALA A 127 -11.43 -24.85 -6.77
CA ALA A 127 -11.41 -26.19 -6.19
C ALA A 127 -10.08 -26.52 -5.49
N GLU A 128 -8.95 -25.92 -5.93
CA GLU A 128 -7.65 -26.06 -5.27
C GLU A 128 -7.72 -25.54 -3.80
N ILE A 129 -8.39 -24.42 -3.55
CA ILE A 129 -8.40 -23.77 -2.24
C ILE A 129 -9.64 -24.08 -1.41
N ALA A 130 -10.72 -24.62 -2.02
CA ALA A 130 -11.99 -24.83 -1.34
C ALA A 130 -12.80 -26.00 -1.92
N PRO A 131 -12.21 -27.22 -2.06
CA PRO A 131 -12.84 -28.35 -2.75
C PRO A 131 -14.22 -28.73 -2.16
N ASP A 132 -14.33 -28.70 -0.83
CA ASP A 132 -15.51 -29.15 -0.09
C ASP A 132 -16.62 -28.08 0.06
N THR A 133 -16.36 -26.83 -0.38
CA THR A 133 -17.35 -25.75 -0.27
C THR A 133 -18.53 -26.04 -1.19
N LEU A 134 -19.74 -25.98 -0.63
CA LEU A 134 -20.96 -26.22 -1.40
C LEU A 134 -21.42 -24.95 -2.13
N HIS A 135 -21.80 -25.12 -3.39
CA HIS A 135 -22.49 -24.07 -4.15
C HIS A 135 -23.95 -23.96 -3.65
N PRO A 136 -24.40 -22.81 -3.13
CA PRO A 136 -25.66 -22.71 -2.37
C PRO A 136 -26.94 -22.99 -3.19
N ILE A 137 -26.87 -22.89 -4.53
CA ILE A 137 -28.00 -23.19 -5.41
C ILE A 137 -27.94 -24.63 -5.96
N LEU A 138 -26.75 -25.06 -6.39
CA LEU A 138 -26.56 -26.35 -7.06
C LEU A 138 -26.39 -27.51 -6.07
N ASN A 139 -26.10 -27.20 -4.80
CA ASN A 139 -25.86 -28.17 -3.73
C ASN A 139 -24.79 -29.22 -4.08
N LYS A 140 -23.79 -28.82 -4.86
CA LYS A 140 -22.61 -29.59 -5.24
C LYS A 140 -21.38 -28.93 -4.68
N SER A 141 -20.36 -29.72 -4.33
CA SER A 141 -19.06 -29.16 -3.92
C SER A 141 -18.34 -28.52 -5.12
N LEU A 142 -17.41 -27.61 -4.84
CA LEU A 142 -16.63 -26.96 -5.90
C LEU A 142 -15.77 -27.96 -6.66
N GLU A 143 -15.27 -29.01 -6.00
CA GLU A 143 -14.58 -30.11 -6.65
C GLU A 143 -15.51 -30.89 -7.61
N GLN A 144 -16.74 -31.21 -7.18
CA GLN A 144 -17.73 -31.86 -8.05
C GLN A 144 -18.05 -30.99 -9.27
N LEU A 145 -18.25 -29.68 -9.09
CA LEU A 145 -18.50 -28.76 -10.21
C LEU A 145 -17.32 -28.70 -11.17
N TYR A 146 -16.08 -28.75 -10.66
CA TYR A 146 -14.86 -28.78 -11.48
C TYR A 146 -14.77 -30.08 -12.30
N LEU A 147 -15.09 -31.23 -11.71
CA LEU A 147 -15.05 -32.52 -12.38
C LEU A 147 -16.18 -32.69 -13.42
N GLU A 148 -17.32 -32.03 -13.22
CA GLU A 148 -18.50 -32.13 -14.07
C GLU A 148 -18.59 -31.03 -15.16
N THR A 149 -17.70 -30.04 -15.15
CA THR A 149 -17.76 -28.91 -16.10
C THR A 149 -17.54 -29.38 -17.53
N GLU A 150 -18.35 -28.86 -18.44
CA GLU A 150 -18.24 -29.11 -19.88
C GLU A 150 -17.18 -28.22 -20.54
N ASP A 151 -16.62 -27.25 -19.81
CA ASP A 151 -15.56 -26.37 -20.31
C ASP A 151 -14.21 -27.13 -20.38
N THR A 152 -13.81 -27.50 -21.59
CA THR A 152 -12.55 -28.21 -21.89
C THR A 152 -11.39 -27.28 -22.20
N ALA A 153 -11.51 -25.99 -21.92
CA ALA A 153 -10.43 -25.04 -22.15
C ALA A 153 -9.13 -25.47 -21.46
N LEU A 154 -8.03 -25.41 -22.21
CA LEU A 154 -6.73 -25.81 -21.70
C LEU A 154 -6.31 -24.94 -20.52
N ILE A 155 -5.92 -25.55 -19.42
CA ILE A 155 -5.41 -24.91 -18.22
C ILE A 155 -3.93 -25.24 -18.09
N ASN A 156 -3.07 -24.23 -18.16
CA ASN A 156 -1.64 -24.37 -17.96
C ASN A 156 -1.24 -23.81 -16.59
N PRO A 157 -0.84 -24.64 -15.61
CA PRO A 157 -0.35 -24.15 -14.33
C PRO A 157 0.94 -23.34 -14.52
N ILE A 158 1.02 -22.19 -13.86
CA ILE A 158 2.22 -21.34 -13.83
C ILE A 158 2.97 -21.62 -12.52
N LYS A 159 4.30 -21.79 -12.63
CA LYS A 159 5.15 -22.15 -11.47
C LYS A 159 5.35 -21.02 -10.46
N ASP A 160 5.06 -19.78 -10.85
CA ASP A 160 5.24 -18.63 -9.98
C ASP A 160 4.11 -18.51 -8.95
N ASN A 161 4.47 -18.28 -7.71
CA ASN A 161 3.52 -18.23 -6.62
C ASN A 161 3.12 -16.79 -6.27
N LEU A 162 1.82 -16.61 -6.03
CA LEU A 162 1.27 -15.44 -5.37
C LEU A 162 1.47 -15.58 -3.85
N PHE A 163 1.58 -14.46 -3.15
CA PHE A 163 1.70 -14.45 -1.70
C PHE A 163 0.67 -13.50 -1.06
N ILE A 164 0.33 -13.77 0.18
CA ILE A 164 -0.58 -12.94 0.99
C ILE A 164 0.27 -11.97 1.81
N PRO A 165 0.19 -10.64 1.56
CA PRO A 165 0.94 -9.66 2.32
C PRO A 165 0.49 -9.60 3.79
N LYS A 166 1.42 -9.37 4.70
CA LYS A 166 1.09 -9.09 6.10
C LYS A 166 0.53 -7.68 6.24
N ARG A 167 -0.67 -7.54 6.77
CA ARG A 167 -1.26 -6.23 7.04
C ARG A 167 -0.52 -5.49 8.14
N LYS A 168 -0.01 -4.30 7.82
CA LYS A 168 0.60 -3.37 8.78
C LYS A 168 -0.48 -2.40 9.27
N LYS A 169 -0.46 -2.06 10.56
CA LYS A 169 -1.44 -1.15 11.16
C LYS A 169 -0.96 0.29 11.15
N PHE A 170 0.33 0.51 11.45
CA PHE A 170 0.94 1.84 11.44
C PHE A 170 2.17 1.83 10.53
N ILE A 171 2.12 2.65 9.47
CA ILE A 171 3.18 2.78 8.46
C ILE A 171 3.64 4.23 8.46
N ALA A 172 4.93 4.45 8.68
CA ALA A 172 5.54 5.77 8.55
C ALA A 172 6.32 5.86 7.23
N ILE A 173 6.26 7.01 6.58
CA ILE A 173 7.02 7.31 5.38
C ILE A 173 8.13 8.29 5.75
N GLU A 174 9.38 7.88 5.54
CA GLU A 174 10.57 8.66 5.85
C GLU A 174 11.41 8.92 4.61
N GLY A 175 12.36 9.82 4.75
CA GLY A 175 13.26 10.26 3.69
C GLY A 175 13.68 11.71 3.88
N ASN A 176 14.70 12.13 3.17
CA ASN A 176 15.29 13.47 3.27
C ASN A 176 14.29 14.58 2.91
N ILE A 177 14.66 15.83 3.17
CA ILE A 177 13.89 17.02 2.79
C ILE A 177 13.75 17.03 1.26
N GLY A 178 12.51 17.14 0.76
CA GLY A 178 12.24 17.08 -0.67
C GLY A 178 12.10 15.67 -1.27
N ALA A 179 12.17 14.58 -0.48
CA ALA A 179 12.03 13.21 -0.99
C ALA A 179 10.62 12.85 -1.49
N GLY A 180 9.60 13.68 -1.21
CA GLY A 180 8.23 13.43 -1.66
C GLY A 180 7.37 12.66 -0.66
N LYS A 181 7.77 12.59 0.62
CA LYS A 181 7.07 11.86 1.70
C LYS A 181 5.57 12.08 1.71
N THR A 182 5.13 13.31 1.88
CA THR A 182 3.70 13.67 1.95
C THR A 182 2.94 13.25 0.69
N THR A 183 3.53 13.43 -0.49
CA THR A 183 2.95 13.04 -1.77
C THR A 183 2.77 11.52 -1.85
N PHE A 184 3.81 10.76 -1.50
CA PHE A 184 3.75 9.30 -1.49
C PHE A 184 2.75 8.78 -0.45
N THR A 185 2.69 9.40 0.74
CA THR A 185 1.71 9.08 1.78
C THR A 185 0.27 9.24 1.28
N HIS A 186 -0.03 10.31 0.56
CA HIS A 186 -1.35 10.52 -0.06
C HIS A 186 -1.66 9.47 -1.13
N GLN A 187 -0.70 9.12 -1.99
CA GLN A 187 -0.91 8.07 -2.99
C GLN A 187 -1.13 6.71 -2.35
N LEU A 188 -0.34 6.37 -1.33
CA LEU A 188 -0.50 5.13 -0.59
C LEU A 188 -1.85 5.08 0.12
N HIS A 189 -2.29 6.19 0.73
CA HIS A 189 -3.63 6.31 1.31
C HIS A 189 -4.74 6.12 0.28
N SER A 190 -4.61 6.72 -0.91
CA SER A 190 -5.58 6.53 -1.99
C SER A 190 -5.67 5.06 -2.42
N ALA A 191 -4.54 4.34 -2.41
CA ALA A 191 -4.48 2.92 -2.75
C ALA A 191 -5.00 2.01 -1.63
N LEU A 192 -4.54 2.18 -0.41
CA LEU A 192 -4.82 1.27 0.72
C LEU A 192 -6.07 1.64 1.52
N GLY A 193 -6.52 2.90 1.45
CA GLY A 193 -7.46 3.46 2.42
C GLY A 193 -6.79 3.74 3.77
N GLY A 194 -7.58 3.73 4.85
CA GLY A 194 -7.09 3.96 6.20
C GLY A 194 -7.17 5.41 6.66
N THR A 195 -6.23 5.85 7.49
CA THR A 195 -6.23 7.21 8.08
C THR A 195 -4.87 7.88 7.89
N LEU A 196 -4.87 9.16 7.49
CA LEU A 196 -3.67 9.97 7.35
C LEU A 196 -3.27 10.63 8.67
N LEU A 197 -1.97 10.64 8.95
CA LEU A 197 -1.33 11.42 10.01
C LEU A 197 -0.17 12.21 9.40
N LEU A 198 -0.41 13.47 9.04
CA LEU A 198 0.58 14.32 8.38
C LEU A 198 1.27 15.23 9.38
N GLU A 199 2.59 15.43 9.17
CA GLU A 199 3.42 16.30 10.00
C GLU A 199 2.97 17.75 9.90
N ASN A 200 2.75 18.37 11.05
CA ASN A 200 2.32 19.76 11.15
C ASN A 200 3.53 20.72 11.25
N PHE A 201 4.36 20.76 10.23
CA PHE A 201 5.62 21.52 10.24
C PHE A 201 5.42 23.04 10.19
N TYR A 202 4.25 23.55 9.76
CA TYR A 202 3.96 25.00 9.72
C TYR A 202 3.81 25.63 11.11
N ASP A 203 3.49 24.85 12.10
CA ASP A 203 3.26 25.34 13.46
C ASP A 203 4.57 25.53 14.24
N ASN A 204 5.73 25.15 13.68
CA ASN A 204 7.02 25.40 14.31
C ASN A 204 7.45 26.86 14.08
N PRO A 205 7.37 27.72 15.12
CA PRO A 205 7.61 29.15 14.98
C PRO A 205 9.09 29.50 14.72
N PHE A 206 10.01 28.57 14.94
CA PHE A 206 11.44 28.77 14.83
C PHE A 206 12.03 28.25 13.50
N LEU A 207 11.22 27.63 12.63
CA LEU A 207 11.73 26.96 11.45
C LEU A 207 12.33 27.92 10.43
N ALA A 208 11.70 29.07 10.21
CA ALA A 208 12.23 30.10 9.30
C ALA A 208 13.54 30.71 9.81
N ASP A 209 13.60 31.01 11.11
CA ASP A 209 14.80 31.57 11.76
C ASP A 209 15.95 30.56 11.76
N PHE A 210 15.66 29.28 11.96
CA PHE A 210 16.65 28.20 11.90
C PHE A 210 17.39 28.14 10.55
N TYR A 211 16.66 28.30 9.44
CA TYR A 211 17.34 28.30 8.13
C TYR A 211 18.19 29.54 7.87
N GLN A 212 17.97 30.64 8.61
CA GLN A 212 18.80 31.84 8.54
C GLN A 212 20.00 31.78 9.49
N ASP A 213 19.79 31.29 10.71
CA ASP A 213 20.84 31.14 11.73
C ASP A 213 20.68 29.77 12.45
N PRO A 214 21.21 28.70 11.86
CA PRO A 214 21.10 27.36 12.45
C PRO A 214 21.71 27.23 13.84
N GLU A 215 22.80 27.96 14.13
CA GLU A 215 23.49 27.88 15.42
C GLU A 215 22.64 28.44 16.56
N ALA A 216 21.97 29.56 16.35
CA ALA A 216 21.14 30.22 17.37
C ALA A 216 19.77 29.53 17.60
N PHE A 217 19.24 28.85 16.57
CA PHE A 217 17.87 28.33 16.60
C PHE A 217 17.75 26.81 16.60
N ALA A 218 18.84 26.04 16.41
CA ALA A 218 18.76 24.58 16.31
C ALA A 218 18.05 23.90 17.49
N LEU A 219 18.39 24.24 18.73
CA LEU A 219 17.77 23.63 19.90
C LEU A 219 16.26 23.97 19.98
N LYS A 220 15.91 25.21 19.70
CA LYS A 220 14.50 25.66 19.74
C LYS A 220 13.65 24.95 18.69
N VAL A 221 14.15 24.82 17.45
CA VAL A 221 13.40 24.19 16.37
C VAL A 221 13.24 22.69 16.61
N GLU A 222 14.30 22.01 17.09
CA GLU A 222 14.23 20.57 17.34
C GLU A 222 13.31 20.24 18.53
N THR A 223 13.36 21.04 19.61
CA THR A 223 12.47 20.87 20.76
C THR A 223 11.01 21.10 20.37
N ALA A 224 10.70 22.16 19.63
CA ALA A 224 9.36 22.40 19.15
C ALA A 224 8.83 21.28 18.24
N PHE A 225 9.67 20.71 17.36
CA PHE A 225 9.28 19.55 16.57
C PHE A 225 9.05 18.29 17.40
N LEU A 226 9.84 18.05 18.44
CA LEU A 226 9.62 16.91 19.32
C LEU A 226 8.28 17.04 20.06
N GLU A 227 8.02 18.18 20.66
CA GLU A 227 6.76 18.46 21.38
C GLU A 227 5.54 18.29 20.48
N GLU A 228 5.57 18.87 19.27
CA GLU A 228 4.49 18.79 18.30
C GLU A 228 4.23 17.33 17.86
N ARG A 229 5.26 16.57 17.49
CA ARG A 229 5.13 15.16 17.08
C ARG A 229 4.61 14.28 18.21
N VAL A 230 5.09 14.50 19.45
CA VAL A 230 4.59 13.81 20.65
C VAL A 230 3.13 14.11 20.87
N GLN A 231 2.71 15.37 20.77
CA GLN A 231 1.33 15.79 20.91
C GLN A 231 0.44 15.19 19.82
N GLN A 232 0.89 15.22 18.54
CA GLN A 232 0.16 14.65 17.42
C GLN A 232 -0.04 13.14 17.62
N LEU A 233 1.01 12.38 17.88
CA LEU A 233 0.92 10.92 18.09
C LEU A 233 0.05 10.59 19.29
N SER A 234 0.25 11.27 20.44
CA SER A 234 -0.53 11.04 21.66
C SER A 234 -2.02 11.29 21.45
N SER A 235 -2.36 12.39 20.78
CA SER A 235 -3.74 12.79 20.54
C SER A 235 -4.40 11.88 19.51
N PHE A 236 -3.70 11.57 18.42
CA PHE A 236 -4.22 10.77 17.32
C PHE A 236 -4.57 9.35 17.76
N PHE A 237 -3.69 8.67 18.47
CA PHE A 237 -3.90 7.28 18.89
C PHE A 237 -4.80 7.10 20.13
N LYS A 238 -5.26 8.19 20.74
CA LYS A 238 -6.33 8.13 21.77
C LYS A 238 -7.68 7.73 21.18
N PHE A 239 -7.91 8.00 19.91
CA PHE A 239 -9.15 7.72 19.22
C PHE A 239 -9.06 6.44 18.39
N LYS A 240 -10.22 5.82 18.11
CA LYS A 240 -10.28 4.67 17.21
C LYS A 240 -10.03 5.15 15.78
N ASN A 241 -8.96 4.67 15.17
CA ASN A 241 -8.59 4.98 13.80
C ASN A 241 -8.90 3.80 12.87
N ASN A 242 -9.16 4.11 11.60
CA ASN A 242 -9.22 3.09 10.56
C ASN A 242 -7.81 2.72 10.14
N PHE A 243 -7.49 1.45 10.18
CA PHE A 243 -6.18 0.95 9.75
C PHE A 243 -6.14 0.68 8.24
N PRO A 244 -4.98 0.90 7.60
CA PRO A 244 -3.71 1.37 8.18
C PRO A 244 -3.74 2.85 8.57
N VAL A 245 -2.93 3.24 9.55
CA VAL A 245 -2.52 4.63 9.77
C VAL A 245 -1.27 4.88 8.93
N LEU A 246 -1.30 5.93 8.11
CA LEU A 246 -0.22 6.33 7.21
C LEU A 246 0.30 7.71 7.63
N ALA A 247 1.53 7.77 8.13
CA ALA A 247 2.17 9.00 8.55
C ALA A 247 3.31 9.40 7.60
N ASP A 248 3.50 10.70 7.35
CA ASP A 248 4.64 11.20 6.56
C ASP A 248 5.84 11.59 7.46
N PHE A 249 5.85 11.05 8.67
CA PHE A 249 6.95 11.17 9.64
C PHE A 249 6.96 9.99 10.61
N SER A 250 8.11 9.75 11.23
CA SER A 250 8.28 8.93 12.44
C SER A 250 8.80 9.80 13.59
N LEU A 251 8.62 9.36 14.84
CA LEU A 251 9.18 10.10 15.98
C LEU A 251 10.71 10.07 15.98
N GLU A 252 11.34 8.98 15.48
CA GLU A 252 12.80 8.85 15.40
C GLU A 252 13.46 9.92 14.53
N LYS A 253 12.72 10.52 13.58
CA LYS A 253 13.16 11.70 12.83
C LYS A 253 13.63 12.83 13.73
N SER A 254 12.97 13.07 14.87
CA SER A 254 13.37 14.08 15.86
C SER A 254 14.79 13.84 16.37
N LEU A 255 15.10 12.59 16.72
CA LEU A 255 16.43 12.24 17.23
C LEU A 255 17.51 12.35 16.14
N LEU A 256 17.15 11.95 14.91
CA LEU A 256 18.06 12.03 13.75
C LEU A 256 18.45 13.49 13.46
N PHE A 257 17.48 14.38 13.33
CA PHE A 257 17.73 15.79 13.01
C PHE A 257 18.46 16.49 14.16
N ALA A 258 18.06 16.26 15.42
CA ALA A 258 18.75 16.79 16.58
C ALA A 258 20.24 16.36 16.62
N GLN A 259 20.55 15.11 16.30
CA GLN A 259 21.93 14.62 16.23
C GLN A 259 22.76 15.37 15.17
N GLN A 260 22.13 15.78 14.08
CA GLN A 260 22.80 16.51 13.01
C GLN A 260 22.93 18.01 13.33
N ASN A 261 21.98 18.60 14.06
CA ASN A 261 21.88 20.04 14.20
C ASN A 261 22.40 20.59 15.53
N LEU A 262 22.40 19.79 16.60
CA LEU A 262 22.75 20.22 17.94
C LEU A 262 24.25 20.03 18.27
N SER A 263 24.74 20.80 19.23
CA SER A 263 26.02 20.53 19.88
C SER A 263 25.95 19.17 20.63
N SER A 264 27.11 18.56 20.92
CA SER A 264 27.14 17.29 21.67
C SER A 264 26.52 17.40 23.05
N ALA A 265 26.63 18.56 23.71
CA ALA A 265 26.03 18.81 25.03
C ALA A 265 24.49 18.91 24.93
N ASP A 266 23.99 19.73 23.99
CA ASP A 266 22.55 19.91 23.77
C ASP A 266 21.90 18.62 23.29
N PHE A 267 22.57 17.87 22.39
CA PHE A 267 22.06 16.58 21.93
C PHE A 267 21.94 15.56 23.06
N THR A 268 22.87 15.56 24.04
CA THR A 268 22.78 14.66 25.20
C THR A 268 21.57 14.97 26.06
N ALA A 269 21.28 16.24 26.29
CA ALA A 269 20.08 16.68 27.04
C ALA A 269 18.79 16.36 26.25
N TYR A 270 18.74 16.72 24.98
CA TYR A 270 17.63 16.45 24.08
C TYR A 270 17.30 14.94 23.97
N LYS A 271 18.31 14.09 23.88
CA LYS A 271 18.11 12.64 23.82
C LYS A 271 17.42 12.11 25.09
N LYS A 272 17.71 12.68 26.25
CA LYS A 272 17.01 12.29 27.50
C LYS A 272 15.55 12.68 27.44
N GLU A 273 15.24 13.89 27.03
CA GLU A 273 13.85 14.36 26.81
C GLU A 273 13.12 13.47 25.80
N TYR A 274 13.75 13.16 24.67
CA TYR A 274 13.20 12.27 23.64
C TYR A 274 12.82 10.90 24.22
N ILE A 275 13.71 10.28 25.01
CA ILE A 275 13.46 8.95 25.61
C ILE A 275 12.25 9.01 26.55
N GLU A 276 12.16 10.04 27.39
CA GLU A 276 11.04 10.22 28.32
C GLU A 276 9.73 10.44 27.58
N ALA A 277 9.72 11.31 26.55
CA ALA A 277 8.55 11.64 25.78
C ALA A 277 8.06 10.49 24.88
N SER A 278 8.97 9.65 24.38
CA SER A 278 8.65 8.55 23.46
C SER A 278 8.19 7.25 24.15
N ALA A 279 8.41 7.11 25.45
CA ALA A 279 8.29 5.84 26.19
C ALA A 279 6.94 5.10 26.03
N ASN A 280 5.84 5.84 25.85
CA ASN A 280 4.49 5.29 25.76
C ASN A 280 3.81 5.58 24.40
N LEU A 281 4.57 6.04 23.40
CA LEU A 281 4.03 6.33 22.09
C LEU A 281 4.08 5.10 21.18
N PRO A 282 3.07 4.91 20.30
CA PRO A 282 3.08 3.82 19.35
C PRO A 282 4.21 4.00 18.34
N GLN A 283 4.86 2.89 18.05
CA GLN A 283 5.89 2.80 17.02
C GLN A 283 5.29 2.27 15.71
N PRO A 284 5.79 2.69 14.54
CA PRO A 284 5.35 2.13 13.28
C PRO A 284 5.73 0.65 13.14
N ASP A 285 4.80 -0.16 12.59
CA ASP A 285 5.06 -1.57 12.22
C ASP A 285 6.04 -1.66 11.05
N LEU A 286 6.09 -0.59 10.24
CA LEU A 286 6.95 -0.49 9.07
C LEU A 286 7.27 0.99 8.79
N VAL A 287 8.52 1.24 8.44
CA VAL A 287 8.95 2.51 7.85
C VAL A 287 9.29 2.30 6.38
N LEU A 288 8.68 3.07 5.50
CA LEU A 288 9.03 3.16 4.09
C LEU A 288 9.97 4.34 3.89
N PHE A 289 11.24 4.06 3.63
CA PHE A 289 12.25 5.10 3.41
C PHE A 289 12.37 5.42 1.92
N LEU A 290 12.07 6.66 1.52
CA LEU A 290 12.19 7.13 0.14
C LEU A 290 13.63 7.57 -0.13
N ALA A 291 14.42 6.71 -0.78
CA ALA A 291 15.77 7.03 -1.20
C ALA A 291 15.75 7.89 -2.47
N GLN A 292 16.38 9.08 -2.41
CA GLN A 292 16.42 10.02 -3.53
C GLN A 292 17.78 10.70 -3.65
N SER A 293 18.19 11.07 -4.86
CA SER A 293 19.45 11.78 -5.09
C SER A 293 19.39 13.24 -4.63
N ILE A 294 20.48 13.77 -4.08
CA ILE A 294 20.55 15.17 -3.62
C ILE A 294 20.15 16.18 -4.72
N PRO A 295 20.60 16.04 -5.98
CA PRO A 295 20.14 16.94 -7.05
C PRO A 295 18.63 16.91 -7.26
N GLN A 296 17.99 15.74 -7.10
CA GLN A 296 16.55 15.63 -7.24
C GLN A 296 15.81 16.22 -6.03
N LEU A 297 16.36 16.05 -4.81
CA LEU A 297 15.83 16.70 -3.60
C LEU A 297 15.79 18.22 -3.79
N GLN A 298 16.90 18.83 -4.26
CA GLN A 298 16.96 20.27 -4.52
C GLN A 298 15.93 20.72 -5.56
N LYS A 299 15.76 19.98 -6.66
CA LYS A 299 14.71 20.27 -7.67
C LYS A 299 13.32 20.22 -7.07
N ASN A 300 13.03 19.21 -6.23
CA ASN A 300 11.74 19.05 -5.57
C ASN A 300 11.47 20.19 -4.57
N ILE A 301 12.48 20.62 -3.80
CA ILE A 301 12.40 21.76 -2.88
C ILE A 301 12.08 23.05 -3.67
N GLN A 302 12.80 23.31 -4.76
CA GLN A 302 12.55 24.46 -5.62
C GLN A 302 11.13 24.42 -6.21
N LYS A 303 10.70 23.27 -6.76
CA LYS A 303 9.36 23.08 -7.33
C LYS A 303 8.25 23.31 -6.29
N ARG A 304 8.47 22.88 -5.04
CA ARG A 304 7.54 23.06 -3.93
C ARG A 304 7.36 24.52 -3.53
N GLY A 305 8.39 25.36 -3.69
CA GLY A 305 8.34 26.81 -3.57
C GLY A 305 8.09 27.35 -2.17
N ARG A 306 8.50 26.65 -1.08
CA ARG A 306 8.43 27.17 0.28
C ARG A 306 9.59 28.13 0.51
N ASP A 307 9.28 29.41 0.85
CA ASP A 307 10.26 30.47 0.92
C ASP A 307 11.43 30.15 1.85
N PHE A 308 11.17 29.63 3.04
CA PHE A 308 12.18 29.30 4.04
C PHE A 308 13.07 28.10 3.66
N GLU A 309 12.65 27.25 2.69
CA GLU A 309 13.43 26.11 2.24
C GLU A 309 14.31 26.39 1.03
N GLN A 310 14.10 27.52 0.33
CA GLN A 310 14.83 27.83 -0.90
C GLN A 310 16.35 27.98 -0.69
N GLY A 311 16.77 28.29 0.52
CA GLY A 311 18.16 28.43 0.92
C GLY A 311 18.84 27.13 1.37
N ILE A 312 18.15 25.99 1.36
CA ILE A 312 18.73 24.71 1.82
C ILE A 312 19.91 24.30 0.92
N SER A 313 21.11 24.26 1.53
CA SER A 313 22.34 23.94 0.81
C SER A 313 22.46 22.45 0.47
N HIS A 314 23.22 22.15 -0.59
CA HIS A 314 23.63 20.78 -0.94
C HIS A 314 24.31 20.09 0.27
N HIS A 315 25.20 20.81 0.95
CA HIS A 315 25.92 20.30 2.11
C HIS A 315 24.98 19.90 3.27
N TYR A 316 23.95 20.68 3.55
CA TYR A 316 22.98 20.35 4.59
C TYR A 316 22.16 19.09 4.23
N LEU A 317 21.70 18.99 2.97
CA LEU A 317 21.02 17.77 2.52
C LEU A 317 21.93 16.53 2.60
N GLN A 318 23.22 16.67 2.27
CA GLN A 318 24.18 15.59 2.39
C GLN A 318 24.42 15.18 3.86
N LYS A 319 24.45 16.15 4.78
CA LYS A 319 24.55 15.91 6.22
C LYS A 319 23.35 15.10 6.73
N ILE A 320 22.14 15.50 6.36
CA ILE A 320 20.91 14.79 6.73
C ILE A 320 20.87 13.39 6.11
N GLU A 321 21.31 13.22 4.86
CA GLU A 321 21.41 11.90 4.20
C GLU A 321 22.34 10.96 4.96
N THR A 322 23.48 11.47 5.40
CA THR A 322 24.42 10.70 6.25
C THR A 322 23.76 10.29 7.58
N GLY A 323 22.97 11.20 8.17
CA GLY A 323 22.17 10.89 9.34
C GLY A 323 21.16 9.77 9.12
N TYR A 324 20.43 9.80 8.01
CA TYR A 324 19.50 8.74 7.64
C TYR A 324 20.21 7.40 7.40
N ALA A 325 21.36 7.39 6.72
CA ALA A 325 22.13 6.16 6.52
C ALA A 325 22.64 5.54 7.83
N GLN A 326 23.00 6.35 8.81
CA GLN A 326 23.36 5.88 10.16
C GLN A 326 22.14 5.38 10.92
N TRP A 327 21.03 6.10 10.83
CA TRP A 327 19.77 5.71 11.46
C TRP A 327 19.25 4.37 10.93
N GLN A 328 19.22 4.16 9.62
CA GLN A 328 18.81 2.88 9.02
C GLN A 328 19.62 1.69 9.53
N LYS A 329 20.90 1.87 9.81
CA LYS A 329 21.77 0.81 10.35
C LYS A 329 21.53 0.50 11.82
N ASN A 330 21.11 1.49 12.61
CA ASN A 330 21.06 1.43 14.07
C ASN A 330 19.64 1.38 14.64
N SER A 331 18.63 1.70 13.85
CA SER A 331 17.22 1.65 14.28
C SER A 331 16.75 0.21 14.50
N ALA A 332 15.92 0.03 15.51
CA ALA A 332 15.21 -1.24 15.76
C ALA A 332 13.92 -1.36 14.94
N LEU A 333 13.51 -0.31 14.21
CA LEU A 333 12.33 -0.31 13.38
C LEU A 333 12.52 -1.20 12.15
N ASN A 334 11.43 -1.79 11.66
CA ASN A 334 11.42 -2.47 10.38
C ASN A 334 11.41 -1.41 9.26
N ILE A 335 12.52 -1.26 8.55
CA ILE A 335 12.70 -0.26 7.50
C ILE A 335 12.79 -0.95 6.15
N CYS A 336 11.93 -0.54 5.22
CA CYS A 336 11.99 -0.93 3.81
C CYS A 336 12.41 0.29 2.98
N GLU A 337 13.55 0.22 2.32
CA GLU A 337 13.99 1.26 1.41
C GLU A 337 13.29 1.13 0.06
N LEU A 338 12.68 2.23 -0.37
CA LEU A 338 12.09 2.40 -1.69
C LEU A 338 12.99 3.32 -2.53
N ASN A 339 13.64 2.76 -3.54
CA ASN A 339 14.46 3.54 -4.46
C ASN A 339 13.56 4.38 -5.38
N THR A 340 13.57 5.70 -5.20
CA THR A 340 12.81 6.67 -6.01
C THR A 340 13.69 7.52 -6.92
N VAL A 341 14.97 7.17 -7.06
CA VAL A 341 15.92 7.89 -7.94
C VAL A 341 15.50 7.73 -9.40
N GLY A 342 15.22 8.86 -10.06
CA GLY A 342 14.78 8.88 -11.46
C GLY A 342 13.36 8.36 -11.68
N VAL A 343 12.57 8.20 -10.62
CA VAL A 343 11.21 7.66 -10.66
C VAL A 343 10.18 8.75 -10.39
N ASP A 344 9.28 9.01 -11.34
CA ASP A 344 8.11 9.88 -11.14
C ASP A 344 6.88 9.03 -10.81
N PHE A 345 6.76 8.62 -9.54
CA PHE A 345 5.63 7.84 -9.08
C PHE A 345 4.30 8.60 -9.05
N VAL A 346 4.31 9.92 -9.34
CA VAL A 346 3.09 10.74 -9.42
C VAL A 346 2.47 10.66 -10.81
N GLN A 347 3.30 10.75 -11.86
CA GLN A 347 2.84 10.77 -13.25
C GLN A 347 2.84 9.37 -13.87
N GLU A 348 3.69 8.48 -13.40
CA GLU A 348 3.89 7.16 -13.96
C GLU A 348 3.26 6.06 -13.08
N SER A 349 2.06 5.62 -13.41
CA SER A 349 1.36 4.56 -12.65
C SER A 349 2.21 3.29 -12.49
N LYS A 350 2.98 2.89 -13.52
CA LYS A 350 3.86 1.72 -13.46
C LYS A 350 4.93 1.86 -12.38
N ALA A 351 5.48 3.07 -12.21
CA ALA A 351 6.45 3.36 -11.16
C ALA A 351 5.83 3.19 -9.77
N PHE A 352 4.63 3.73 -9.55
CA PHE A 352 3.90 3.54 -8.30
C PHE A 352 3.58 2.06 -8.03
N TYR A 353 3.18 1.28 -9.04
CA TYR A 353 2.90 -0.15 -8.90
C TYR A 353 4.15 -0.94 -8.46
N THR A 354 5.33 -0.59 -8.97
CA THR A 354 6.59 -1.21 -8.56
C THR A 354 6.90 -0.93 -7.09
N LEU A 355 6.72 0.31 -6.63
CA LEU A 355 6.91 0.68 -5.22
C LEU A 355 5.88 -0.02 -4.31
N LEU A 356 4.63 -0.09 -4.75
CA LEU A 356 3.55 -0.78 -4.04
C LEU A 356 3.81 -2.29 -3.93
N ALA A 357 4.31 -2.92 -4.99
CA ALA A 357 4.69 -4.34 -4.96
C ALA A 357 5.86 -4.60 -3.99
N THR A 358 6.84 -3.69 -3.94
CA THR A 358 7.93 -3.76 -2.97
C THR A 358 7.40 -3.66 -1.54
N PHE A 359 6.49 -2.73 -1.28
CA PHE A 359 5.81 -2.60 0.00
C PHE A 359 5.07 -3.88 0.42
N PHE A 360 4.32 -4.53 -0.49
CA PHE A 360 3.58 -5.75 -0.16
C PHE A 360 4.47 -6.94 0.19
N ARG A 361 5.75 -6.92 -0.16
CA ARG A 361 6.73 -7.98 0.18
C ARG A 361 7.33 -7.83 1.59
N THR A 362 7.09 -6.72 2.28
CA THR A 362 7.54 -6.48 3.66
C THR A 362 6.61 -7.16 4.67
#